data_9d9dd6947bdc31d027883da40c10c4f3
#
_entry.id   9d9dd6947bdc31d027883da40c10c4f3
#
_cell.length_a   1.000
_cell.length_b   1.000
_cell.length_c   1.000
_cell.angle_alpha   90.00
_cell.angle_beta   90.00
_cell.angle_gamma   90.00
#
_symmetry.space_group_name_H-M   'P 1'
#
loop_
_entity.id
_entity.type
_entity.pdbx_description
1 polymer ?
#
loop_
_entity_poly.entity_id
_entity_poly.type
_entity_poly.pdbx_seq_one_letter_code
_entity_poly.pdbx_strand_id
1 'polypeptide(L)'
;MSANLSAIFYLVSGVLFILALRGLSSPETSRQGNFFGILGMVIAITVTFLSVGSFSSGLIYVLIFLIVGGLIGAFIAYKIPMTSMPELVAGFHSLVGLSAVFVAISAFLNPEAFNLGSPGAIKLASLSLIHISEPTRRTPI
;
A
#
# COMPACT_ATOMS: atom_id res chain seq x y z
N MET A 1 -2.97 -7.85 19.53
CA MET A 1 -3.06 -6.41 19.90
C MET A 1 -4.52 -5.99 20.00
N SER A 2 -4.87 -5.00 20.84
CA SER A 2 -6.21 -4.44 20.82
C SER A 2 -6.43 -3.63 19.54
N ALA A 3 -7.66 -3.66 18.97
CA ALA A 3 -7.98 -2.97 17.73
C ALA A 3 -7.69 -1.45 17.80
N ASN A 4 -7.95 -0.83 18.95
CA ASN A 4 -7.68 0.59 19.17
C ASN A 4 -6.18 0.91 19.12
N LEU A 5 -5.33 0.05 19.66
CA LEU A 5 -3.88 0.25 19.66
C LEU A 5 -3.32 0.12 18.24
N SER A 6 -3.79 -0.87 17.47
CA SER A 6 -3.41 -1.01 16.05
C SER A 6 -3.84 0.21 15.23
N ALA A 7 -5.04 0.75 15.46
CA ALA A 7 -5.53 1.95 14.79
C ALA A 7 -4.66 3.18 15.07
N ILE A 8 -4.21 3.37 16.32
CA ILE A 8 -3.32 4.47 16.70
C ILE A 8 -1.98 4.36 15.98
N PHE A 9 -1.37 3.18 15.92
CA PHE A 9 -0.11 2.99 15.23
C PHE A 9 -0.22 3.18 13.72
N TYR A 10 -1.32 2.73 13.10
CA TYR A 10 -1.58 3.02 11.68
C TYR A 10 -1.79 4.51 11.42
N LEU A 11 -2.45 5.23 12.33
CA LEU A 11 -2.59 6.68 12.25
C LEU A 11 -1.22 7.37 12.33
N VAL A 12 -0.36 6.97 13.28
CA VAL A 12 1.01 7.49 13.40
C VAL A 12 1.81 7.21 12.12
N SER A 13 1.72 5.99 11.59
CA SER A 13 2.35 5.64 10.31
C SER A 13 1.85 6.54 9.16
N GLY A 14 0.55 6.76 9.07
CA GLY A 14 -0.05 7.67 8.07
C GLY A 14 0.45 9.10 8.18
N VAL A 15 0.55 9.65 9.40
CA VAL A 15 1.13 10.98 9.63
C VAL A 15 2.60 11.03 9.20
N LEU A 16 3.39 9.99 9.49
CA LEU A 16 4.77 9.91 9.04
C LEU A 16 4.89 9.88 7.51
N PHE A 17 3.98 9.19 6.80
CA PHE A 17 3.95 9.24 5.35
C PHE A 17 3.61 10.62 4.79
N ILE A 18 2.68 11.35 5.41
CA ILE A 18 2.38 12.73 5.02
C ILE A 18 3.61 13.63 5.21
N LEU A 19 4.30 13.49 6.34
CA LEU A 19 5.54 14.22 6.61
C LEU A 19 6.67 13.82 5.64
N ALA A 20 6.74 12.55 5.26
CA ALA A 20 7.66 12.07 4.24
C ALA A 20 7.43 12.76 2.89
N LEU A 21 6.19 12.83 2.42
CA LEU A 21 5.85 13.52 1.18
C LEU A 21 6.22 15.01 1.23
N ARG A 22 5.93 15.67 2.34
CA ARG A 22 6.32 17.05 2.56
C ARG A 22 7.85 17.21 2.56
N GLY A 23 8.56 16.30 3.22
CA GLY A 23 10.03 16.32 3.25
C GLY A 23 10.68 16.09 1.88
N LEU A 24 10.07 15.22 1.03
CA LEU A 24 10.56 14.96 -0.32
C LEU A 24 10.30 16.10 -1.31
N SER A 25 9.45 17.06 -0.98
CA SER A 25 9.12 18.18 -1.87
C SER A 25 10.25 19.18 -2.05
N SER A 26 11.28 19.18 -1.20
CA SER A 26 12.46 20.03 -1.34
C SER A 26 13.76 19.23 -1.20
N PRO A 27 14.82 19.58 -1.97
CA PRO A 27 16.10 18.86 -1.94
C PRO A 27 16.78 18.90 -0.56
N GLU A 28 16.60 19.99 0.17
CA GLU A 28 17.24 20.19 1.50
C GLU A 28 16.66 19.25 2.57
N THR A 29 15.37 18.96 2.51
CA THR A 29 14.66 18.13 3.48
C THR A 29 14.41 16.71 3.00
N SER A 30 14.84 16.36 1.79
CA SER A 30 14.57 15.06 1.14
C SER A 30 15.10 13.87 1.97
N ARG A 31 16.27 14.01 2.62
CA ARG A 31 16.83 12.96 3.49
C ARG A 31 15.97 12.70 4.72
N GLN A 32 15.41 13.75 5.33
CA GLN A 32 14.49 13.62 6.46
C GLN A 32 13.15 13.03 6.02
N GLY A 33 12.62 13.46 4.88
CA GLY A 33 11.41 12.90 4.30
C GLY A 33 11.54 11.40 4.03
N ASN A 34 12.65 10.97 3.46
CA ASN A 34 12.92 9.55 3.23
C ASN A 34 13.00 8.76 4.55
N PHE A 35 13.62 9.32 5.59
CA PHE A 35 13.67 8.68 6.91
C PHE A 35 12.27 8.52 7.53
N PHE A 36 11.41 9.53 7.44
CA PHE A 36 10.02 9.43 7.90
C PHE A 36 9.21 8.38 7.12
N GLY A 37 9.44 8.26 5.81
CA GLY A 37 8.83 7.22 4.99
C GLY A 37 9.22 5.82 5.42
N ILE A 38 10.52 5.59 5.65
CA ILE A 38 11.04 4.31 6.14
C ILE A 38 10.46 3.98 7.52
N LEU A 39 10.46 4.93 8.46
CA LEU A 39 9.88 4.73 9.79
C LEU A 39 8.39 4.40 9.71
N GLY A 40 7.61 5.14 8.93
CA GLY A 40 6.19 4.88 8.74
C GLY A 40 5.94 3.48 8.21
N MET A 41 6.73 3.02 7.23
CA MET A 41 6.62 1.68 6.66
C MET A 41 6.97 0.59 7.67
N VAL A 42 8.06 0.75 8.42
CA VAL A 42 8.47 -0.21 9.47
C VAL A 42 7.37 -0.34 10.52
N ILE A 43 6.79 0.76 10.99
CA ILE A 43 5.70 0.75 11.96
C ILE A 43 4.48 0.02 11.38
N ALA A 44 4.05 0.35 10.16
CA ALA A 44 2.90 -0.28 9.51
C ALA A 44 3.08 -1.79 9.37
N ILE A 45 4.23 -2.24 8.88
CA ILE A 45 4.56 -3.66 8.71
C ILE A 45 4.54 -4.36 10.07
N THR A 46 5.23 -3.80 11.08
CA THR A 46 5.31 -4.40 12.41
C THR A 46 3.92 -4.55 13.04
N VAL A 47 3.09 -3.52 12.95
CA VAL A 47 1.72 -3.56 13.49
C VAL A 47 0.87 -4.60 12.76
N THR A 48 1.01 -4.72 11.45
CA THR A 48 0.32 -5.73 10.65
C THR A 48 0.69 -7.14 11.12
N PHE A 49 1.98 -7.43 11.28
CA PHE A 49 2.43 -8.74 11.77
C PHE A 49 1.94 -9.05 13.20
N LEU A 50 1.99 -8.06 14.09
CA LEU A 50 1.50 -8.22 15.47
C LEU A 50 -0.03 -8.38 15.53
N SER A 51 -0.76 -7.84 14.56
CA SER A 51 -2.23 -7.94 14.52
C SER A 51 -2.71 -9.29 13.97
N VAL A 52 -1.98 -9.89 13.05
CA VAL A 52 -2.32 -11.19 12.44
C VAL A 52 -2.20 -12.35 13.45
N GLY A 53 -1.38 -12.22 14.50
CA GLY A 53 -1.41 -13.02 15.74
C GLY A 53 -1.09 -14.52 15.64
N SER A 54 -1.08 -15.13 14.47
CA SER A 54 -0.81 -16.57 14.30
C SER A 54 0.15 -16.79 13.14
N PHE A 55 1.19 -17.58 13.36
CA PHE A 55 2.04 -18.11 12.31
C PHE A 55 1.25 -19.12 11.45
N SER A 56 0.37 -18.63 10.61
CA SER A 56 -0.29 -19.44 9.59
C SER A 56 0.64 -19.59 8.37
N SER A 57 0.44 -20.67 7.59
CA SER A 57 1.19 -20.88 6.35
C SER A 57 1.17 -19.65 5.42
N GLY A 58 0.09 -18.89 5.43
CA GLY A 58 -0.03 -17.65 4.66
C GLY A 58 0.96 -16.56 5.07
N LEU A 59 1.29 -16.45 6.36
CA LEU A 59 2.25 -15.46 6.85
C LEU A 59 3.67 -15.70 6.30
N ILE A 60 4.04 -16.97 6.12
CA ILE A 60 5.35 -17.34 5.57
C ILE A 60 5.47 -16.85 4.11
N TYR A 61 4.40 -17.01 3.31
CA TYR A 61 4.39 -16.49 1.93
C TYR A 61 4.50 -14.96 1.91
N VAL A 62 3.78 -14.26 2.79
CA VAL A 62 3.86 -12.80 2.92
C VAL A 62 5.30 -12.36 3.25
N LEU A 63 5.97 -13.04 4.19
CA LEU A 63 7.36 -12.75 4.53
C LEU A 63 8.32 -12.96 3.35
N ILE A 64 8.17 -14.06 2.64
CA ILE A 64 9.01 -14.37 1.48
C ILE A 64 8.83 -13.27 0.41
N PHE A 65 7.58 -12.92 0.07
CA PHE A 65 7.32 -11.88 -0.93
C PHE A 65 7.77 -10.49 -0.47
N LEU A 66 7.67 -10.18 0.83
CA LEU A 66 8.17 -8.94 1.39
C LEU A 66 9.69 -8.83 1.27
N ILE A 67 10.42 -9.91 1.58
CA ILE A 67 11.88 -9.95 1.47
C ILE A 67 12.31 -9.85 0.01
N VAL A 68 11.71 -10.63 -0.88
CA VAL A 68 12.04 -10.63 -2.31
C VAL A 68 11.73 -9.26 -2.92
N GLY A 69 10.54 -8.71 -2.68
CA GLY A 69 10.15 -7.39 -3.18
C GLY A 69 11.03 -6.27 -2.60
N GLY A 70 11.36 -6.36 -1.31
CA GLY A 70 12.26 -5.41 -0.64
C GLY A 70 13.68 -5.43 -1.21
N LEU A 71 14.24 -6.61 -1.48
CA LEU A 71 15.56 -6.75 -2.11
C LEU A 71 15.57 -6.19 -3.54
N ILE A 72 14.56 -6.52 -4.33
CA ILE A 72 14.43 -5.99 -5.69
C ILE A 72 14.28 -4.47 -5.65
N GLY A 73 13.41 -3.95 -4.78
CA GLY A 73 13.21 -2.50 -4.62
C GLY A 73 14.46 -1.77 -4.15
N ALA A 74 15.20 -2.33 -3.19
CA ALA A 74 16.46 -1.76 -2.73
C ALA A 74 17.53 -1.77 -3.84
N PHE A 75 17.64 -2.86 -4.60
CA PHE A 75 18.56 -2.95 -5.72
C PHE A 75 18.26 -1.92 -6.81
N ILE A 76 16.98 -1.75 -7.15
CA ILE A 76 16.53 -0.75 -8.11
C ILE A 76 16.83 0.65 -7.59
N ALA A 77 16.48 0.95 -6.34
CA ALA A 77 16.70 2.25 -5.72
C ALA A 77 18.19 2.65 -5.68
N TYR A 78 19.10 1.68 -5.48
CA TYR A 78 20.54 1.93 -5.47
C TYR A 78 21.12 2.18 -6.86
N LYS A 79 20.55 1.57 -7.89
CA LYS A 79 21.12 1.57 -9.25
C LYS A 79 20.57 2.66 -10.17
N ILE A 80 19.42 3.24 -9.84
CA ILE A 80 18.75 4.21 -10.71
C ILE A 80 19.29 5.62 -10.50
N PRO A 81 19.74 6.31 -11.56
CA PRO A 81 20.16 7.70 -11.49
C PRO A 81 18.96 8.63 -11.24
N MET A 82 19.20 9.77 -10.61
CA MET A 82 18.19 10.79 -10.31
C MET A 82 17.38 11.28 -11.53
N THR A 83 17.98 11.19 -12.71
CA THR A 83 17.35 11.60 -13.99
C THR A 83 16.18 10.69 -14.41
N SER A 84 16.17 9.43 -13.97
CA SER A 84 15.12 8.44 -14.28
C SER A 84 14.05 8.33 -13.18
N MET A 85 14.02 9.24 -12.22
CA MET A 85 13.01 9.26 -11.15
C MET A 85 11.56 9.33 -11.65
N PRO A 86 11.20 10.15 -12.68
CA PRO A 86 9.83 10.17 -13.17
C PRO A 86 9.35 8.83 -13.74
N GLU A 87 10.22 8.11 -14.44
CA GLU A 87 9.93 6.79 -15.01
C GLU A 87 9.76 5.75 -13.90
N LEU A 88 10.60 5.82 -12.87
CA LEU A 88 10.53 4.95 -11.71
C LEU A 88 9.21 5.13 -10.95
N VAL A 89 8.78 6.37 -10.73
CA VAL A 89 7.51 6.68 -10.07
C VAL A 89 6.33 6.15 -10.88
N ALA A 90 6.36 6.29 -12.21
CA ALA A 90 5.33 5.72 -13.09
C ALA A 90 5.31 4.19 -13.02
N GLY A 91 6.48 3.54 -13.00
CA GLY A 91 6.62 2.10 -12.81
C GLY A 91 6.05 1.62 -11.48
N PHE A 92 6.34 2.30 -10.39
CA PHE A 92 5.78 1.96 -9.07
C PHE A 92 4.27 2.18 -9.01
N HIS A 93 3.74 3.21 -9.66
CA HIS A 93 2.30 3.41 -9.76
C HIS A 93 1.60 2.23 -10.45
N SER A 94 2.21 1.69 -11.50
CA SER A 94 1.71 0.49 -12.19
C SER A 94 1.73 -0.74 -11.27
N LEU A 95 2.78 -0.92 -10.48
CA LEU A 95 2.86 -2.02 -9.50
C LEU A 95 1.83 -1.89 -8.37
N VAL A 96 1.56 -0.67 -7.91
CA VAL A 96 0.49 -0.39 -6.93
C VAL A 96 -0.87 -0.73 -7.53
N GLY A 97 -1.13 -0.34 -8.78
CA GLY A 97 -2.34 -0.73 -9.50
C GLY A 97 -2.50 -2.25 -9.62
N LEU A 98 -1.42 -2.95 -9.94
CA LEU A 98 -1.41 -4.41 -9.99
C LEU A 98 -1.71 -5.04 -8.62
N SER A 99 -1.14 -4.50 -7.54
CA SER A 99 -1.43 -4.98 -6.17
C SER A 99 -2.90 -4.80 -5.80
N ALA A 100 -3.53 -3.70 -6.20
CA ALA A 100 -4.96 -3.47 -5.99
C ALA A 100 -5.82 -4.51 -6.72
N VAL A 101 -5.43 -4.91 -7.94
CA VAL A 101 -6.10 -5.99 -8.68
C VAL A 101 -6.02 -7.31 -7.92
N PHE A 102 -4.86 -7.68 -7.38
CA PHE A 102 -4.71 -8.91 -6.59
C PHE A 102 -5.53 -8.87 -5.30
N VAL A 103 -5.61 -7.73 -4.63
CA VAL A 103 -6.49 -7.57 -3.45
C VAL A 103 -7.95 -7.73 -3.84
N ALA A 104 -8.39 -7.15 -4.94
CA ALA A 104 -9.76 -7.30 -5.44
C ALA A 104 -10.10 -8.75 -5.79
N ILE A 105 -9.19 -9.47 -6.45
CA ILE A 105 -9.35 -10.90 -6.75
C ILE A 105 -9.43 -11.71 -5.46
N SER A 106 -8.57 -11.43 -4.49
CA SER A 106 -8.57 -12.09 -3.18
C SER A 106 -9.89 -11.88 -2.44
N ALA A 107 -10.42 -10.66 -2.45
CA ALA A 107 -11.71 -10.32 -1.84
C ALA A 107 -12.88 -11.01 -2.56
N PHE A 108 -12.79 -11.16 -3.88
CA PHE A 108 -13.79 -11.87 -4.67
C PHE A 108 -13.82 -13.37 -4.38
N LEU A 109 -12.63 -13.98 -4.24
CA LEU A 109 -12.50 -15.42 -3.98
C LEU A 109 -12.83 -15.78 -2.52
N ASN A 110 -12.64 -14.87 -1.58
CA ASN A 110 -12.85 -15.11 -0.15
C ASN A 110 -13.58 -13.93 0.52
N PRO A 111 -14.84 -13.70 0.20
CA PRO A 111 -15.61 -12.55 0.69
C PRO A 111 -15.79 -12.54 2.21
N GLU A 112 -15.84 -13.70 2.84
CA GLU A 112 -16.01 -13.83 4.30
C GLU A 112 -14.80 -13.28 5.06
N ALA A 113 -13.58 -13.46 4.54
CA ALA A 113 -12.35 -12.94 5.15
C ALA A 113 -12.31 -11.40 5.18
N PHE A 114 -13.05 -10.75 4.29
CA PHE A 114 -13.13 -9.28 4.19
C PHE A 114 -14.41 -8.71 4.80
N ASN A 115 -15.26 -9.53 5.43
CA ASN A 115 -16.58 -9.14 5.97
C ASN A 115 -17.48 -8.42 4.94
N LEU A 116 -17.40 -8.81 3.67
CA LEU A 116 -18.10 -8.16 2.58
C LEU A 116 -19.55 -8.69 2.39
N GLY A 117 -20.00 -9.60 3.26
CA GLY A 117 -21.36 -10.13 3.20
C GLY A 117 -21.60 -11.09 2.02
N SER A 118 -22.86 -11.16 1.55
CA SER A 118 -23.26 -12.06 0.47
C SER A 118 -22.64 -11.69 -0.88
N PRO A 119 -22.51 -12.64 -1.84
CA PRO A 119 -21.94 -12.41 -3.18
C PRO A 119 -22.55 -11.24 -3.96
N GLY A 120 -23.76 -10.81 -3.65
CA GLY A 120 -24.40 -9.65 -4.26
C GLY A 120 -23.82 -8.30 -3.80
N ALA A 121 -23.37 -8.21 -2.55
CA ALA A 121 -22.72 -7.00 -2.01
C ALA A 121 -21.36 -6.75 -2.66
N ILE A 122 -20.64 -7.80 -3.04
CA ILE A 122 -19.35 -7.72 -3.72
C ILE A 122 -19.48 -7.11 -5.11
N LYS A 123 -20.53 -7.47 -5.84
CA LYS A 123 -20.83 -6.86 -7.15
C LYS A 123 -21.03 -5.35 -7.04
N LEU A 124 -21.73 -4.89 -6.02
CA LEU A 124 -21.96 -3.47 -5.79
C LEU A 124 -20.68 -2.74 -5.37
N ALA A 125 -19.87 -3.34 -4.50
CA ALA A 125 -18.61 -2.76 -4.06
C ALA A 125 -17.58 -2.70 -5.21
N SER A 126 -17.47 -3.75 -6.02
CA SER A 126 -16.56 -3.75 -7.19
C SER A 126 -17.01 -2.76 -8.26
N LEU A 127 -18.32 -2.61 -8.50
CA LEU A 127 -18.85 -1.61 -9.41
C LEU A 127 -18.61 -0.19 -8.92
N SER A 128 -18.70 0.08 -7.61
CA SER A 128 -18.41 1.40 -7.05
C SER A 128 -16.92 1.76 -7.16
N LEU A 129 -16.01 0.79 -6.99
CA LEU A 129 -14.58 0.98 -7.18
C LEU A 129 -14.20 1.27 -8.63
N ILE A 130 -14.87 0.63 -9.59
CA ILE A 130 -14.69 0.91 -11.02
C ILE A 130 -15.18 2.32 -11.36
N HIS A 131 -16.30 2.77 -10.78
CA HIS A 131 -16.82 4.12 -11.00
C HIS A 131 -15.98 5.23 -10.38
N ILE A 132 -15.26 4.96 -9.28
CA ILE A 132 -14.33 5.93 -8.68
C ILE A 132 -13.08 6.13 -9.54
N SER A 133 -12.67 5.13 -10.31
CA SER A 133 -11.52 5.21 -11.22
C SER A 133 -11.84 5.82 -12.58
N GLU A 134 -13.10 5.96 -12.97
CA GLU A 134 -13.49 6.66 -14.19
C GLU A 134 -13.55 8.17 -13.95
N PRO A 135 -12.75 8.98 -14.68
CA PRO A 135 -12.97 10.41 -14.69
C PRO A 135 -14.37 10.65 -15.24
N THR A 136 -15.22 11.28 -14.45
CA THR A 136 -16.57 11.69 -14.88
C THR A 136 -16.45 12.45 -16.19
N ARG A 137 -16.76 11.81 -17.31
CA ARG A 137 -17.01 12.51 -18.56
C ARG A 137 -18.21 13.43 -18.32
N ARG A 138 -17.91 14.68 -18.02
CA ARG A 138 -18.92 15.72 -18.19
C ARG A 138 -19.25 15.75 -19.68
N THR A 139 -20.39 15.20 -20.05
CA THR A 139 -20.98 15.50 -21.34
C THR A 139 -21.29 17.00 -21.34
N PRO A 140 -20.70 17.80 -22.23
CA PRO A 140 -21.15 19.18 -22.38
C PRO A 140 -22.58 19.16 -22.89
N ILE A 141 -23.46 19.88 -22.21
CA ILE A 141 -24.80 20.21 -22.68
C ILE A 141 -24.66 21.20 -23.84
#